data_dd49d48444788a670b2165be3fe1c7d1
#
_entry.id   dd49d48444788a670b2165be3fe1c7d1
#
_cell.length_a   1.000
_cell.length_b   1.000
_cell.length_c   1.000
_cell.angle_alpha   90.00
_cell.angle_beta   90.00
_cell.angle_gamma   90.00
#
_symmetry.space_group_name_H-M   'P 1'
#
loop_
_entity.id
_entity.type
_entity.pdbx_description
1 polymer ?
#
loop_
_entity_poly.entity_id
_entity_poly.type
_entity_poly.pdbx_seq_one_letter_code
_entity_poly.pdbx_strand_id
1 'polypeptide(L)'
;MPLIPNFAMLGSGPAVLLLHDADTDHLAFAPQVELLASQGWRAIAWDMPGYHGNPPPYGGYSLAALATTADQLLEMLKIPHAHVVGHGLGAMVAAEMAQRHPMRVRSLTLLAGGPALGESECTHWIEARQQLLAQSLQQASTEHAQMQHFAEQLVQLQAGELALPEGLQLVRHAITQIQPLAYRRMLDLLQGQPYTTTRWQQSLQPALLISGAQDICMPPAAMQAMADGMAQARHHSLPGVGHWPQLESPDAVESLLLDFLSERQMALH
;
A
#
# COMPACT_ATOMS: atom_id res chain seq x y z
N MET A 1 19.36 15.68 -9.73
CA MET A 1 19.10 14.26 -10.05
C MET A 1 17.78 13.90 -9.40
N PRO A 2 16.89 13.14 -10.06
CA PRO A 2 15.71 12.62 -9.40
C PRO A 2 16.12 11.73 -8.23
N LEU A 3 15.37 11.81 -7.15
CA LEU A 3 15.59 11.00 -5.97
C LEU A 3 15.02 9.64 -6.24
N ILE A 4 15.88 8.63 -6.25
CA ILE A 4 15.47 7.25 -6.47
C ILE A 4 15.34 6.60 -5.10
N PRO A 5 14.15 6.10 -4.72
CA PRO A 5 13.97 5.38 -3.46
C PRO A 5 14.71 4.05 -3.49
N ASN A 6 15.04 3.50 -2.33
CA ASN A 6 15.48 2.13 -2.20
C ASN A 6 14.36 1.19 -2.68
N PHE A 7 14.73 0.06 -3.20
CA PHE A 7 13.79 -0.96 -3.66
C PHE A 7 14.41 -2.35 -3.66
N ALA A 8 13.59 -3.37 -3.49
CA ALA A 8 13.93 -4.76 -3.77
C ALA A 8 13.37 -5.13 -5.14
N MET A 9 14.13 -5.91 -5.94
CA MET A 9 13.67 -6.37 -7.25
C MET A 9 14.10 -7.82 -7.47
N LEU A 10 13.17 -8.65 -7.92
CA LEU A 10 13.41 -10.05 -8.23
C LEU A 10 12.67 -10.45 -9.52
N GLY A 11 13.23 -11.42 -10.25
CA GLY A 11 12.63 -11.96 -11.46
C GLY A 11 12.88 -11.13 -12.72
N SER A 12 12.26 -11.57 -13.80
CA SER A 12 12.35 -10.96 -15.14
C SER A 12 10.99 -11.10 -15.86
N GLY A 13 10.74 -10.30 -16.90
CA GLY A 13 9.48 -10.34 -17.62
C GLY A 13 8.61 -9.10 -17.35
N PRO A 14 7.28 -9.18 -17.49
CA PRO A 14 6.41 -8.03 -17.25
C PRO A 14 6.54 -7.52 -15.81
N ALA A 15 6.53 -6.21 -15.65
CA ALA A 15 6.80 -5.59 -14.36
C ALA A 15 5.55 -5.49 -13.48
N VAL A 16 5.74 -5.78 -12.18
CA VAL A 16 4.78 -5.53 -11.11
C VAL A 16 5.46 -4.62 -10.08
N LEU A 17 4.95 -3.41 -9.92
CA LEU A 17 5.41 -2.44 -8.92
C LEU A 17 4.55 -2.57 -7.66
N LEU A 18 5.19 -2.77 -6.50
CA LEU A 18 4.53 -2.97 -5.21
C LEU A 18 4.83 -1.78 -4.29
N LEU A 19 3.77 -1.11 -3.83
CA LEU A 19 3.79 0.12 -3.05
C LEU A 19 3.19 -0.14 -1.67
N HIS A 20 4.02 -0.09 -0.63
CA HIS A 20 3.61 -0.41 0.75
C HIS A 20 2.79 0.70 1.42
N ASP A 21 2.18 0.37 2.57
CA ASP A 21 1.45 1.31 3.42
C ASP A 21 2.38 2.14 4.32
N ALA A 22 1.79 3.14 4.99
CA ALA A 22 2.46 3.98 5.97
C ALA A 22 3.06 3.21 7.16
N ASP A 23 2.52 2.05 7.49
CA ASP A 23 2.92 1.22 8.63
C ASP A 23 3.99 0.18 8.28
N THR A 24 4.37 0.05 7.01
CA THR A 24 5.19 -1.04 6.52
C THR A 24 6.34 -0.54 5.62
N ASP A 25 7.08 -1.46 5.05
CA ASP A 25 8.18 -1.24 4.11
C ASP A 25 8.10 -2.26 2.96
N HIS A 26 9.14 -2.32 2.11
CA HIS A 26 9.19 -3.28 0.99
C HIS A 26 9.08 -4.74 1.45
N LEU A 27 9.46 -5.09 2.68
CA LEU A 27 9.35 -6.45 3.22
C LEU A 27 7.90 -6.90 3.42
N ALA A 28 6.95 -5.96 3.51
CA ALA A 28 5.53 -6.29 3.55
C ALA A 28 5.03 -7.03 2.30
N PHE A 29 5.82 -7.00 1.23
CA PHE A 29 5.53 -7.70 0.00
C PHE A 29 6.53 -8.83 -0.30
N ALA A 30 7.39 -9.21 0.67
CA ALA A 30 8.40 -10.25 0.44
C ALA A 30 7.82 -11.56 -0.10
N PRO A 31 6.71 -12.13 0.45
CA PRO A 31 6.11 -13.34 -0.10
C PRO A 31 5.66 -13.15 -1.57
N GLN A 32 5.01 -12.03 -1.88
CA GLN A 32 4.51 -11.74 -3.22
C GLN A 32 5.65 -11.47 -4.22
N VAL A 33 6.77 -10.87 -3.77
CA VAL A 33 7.96 -10.67 -4.61
C VAL A 33 8.56 -12.01 -5.03
N GLU A 34 8.70 -12.95 -4.10
CA GLU A 34 9.24 -14.29 -4.38
C GLU A 34 8.31 -15.07 -5.30
N LEU A 35 7.00 -15.08 -5.00
CA LEU A 35 6.01 -15.76 -5.83
C LEU A 35 5.99 -15.19 -7.25
N LEU A 36 5.81 -13.88 -7.41
CA LEU A 36 5.75 -13.24 -8.72
C LEU A 36 6.99 -13.55 -9.56
N ALA A 37 8.18 -13.50 -8.94
CA ALA A 37 9.42 -13.85 -9.62
C ALA A 37 9.45 -15.31 -10.10
N SER A 38 8.96 -16.25 -9.28
CA SER A 38 8.86 -17.67 -9.63
C SER A 38 7.90 -17.94 -10.79
N GLN A 39 6.89 -17.07 -10.95
CA GLN A 39 5.88 -17.12 -12.02
C GLN A 39 6.24 -16.29 -13.26
N GLY A 40 7.49 -15.85 -13.37
CA GLY A 40 8.00 -15.16 -14.55
C GLY A 40 7.69 -13.67 -14.62
N TRP A 41 7.30 -13.05 -13.50
CA TRP A 41 7.14 -11.61 -13.39
C TRP A 41 8.42 -10.93 -12.88
N ARG A 42 8.56 -9.65 -13.14
CA ARG A 42 9.56 -8.79 -12.51
C ARG A 42 8.89 -8.01 -11.39
N ALA A 43 9.04 -8.48 -10.16
CA ALA A 43 8.50 -7.82 -8.99
C ALA A 43 9.47 -6.74 -8.48
N ILE A 44 8.94 -5.54 -8.17
CA ILE A 44 9.68 -4.38 -7.70
C ILE A 44 8.93 -3.83 -6.49
N ALA A 45 9.45 -4.04 -5.30
CA ALA A 45 8.91 -3.47 -4.07
C ALA A 45 9.77 -2.29 -3.63
N TRP A 46 9.19 -1.10 -3.55
CA TRP A 46 9.91 0.11 -3.18
C TRP A 46 9.91 0.35 -1.66
N ASP A 47 10.84 1.14 -1.18
CA ASP A 47 10.70 1.84 0.11
C ASP A 47 10.21 3.24 -0.15
N MET A 48 9.09 3.61 0.46
CA MET A 48 8.51 4.94 0.28
C MET A 48 9.53 6.04 0.61
N PRO A 49 9.58 7.13 -0.16
CA PRO A 49 10.42 8.28 0.18
C PRO A 49 10.19 8.75 1.62
N GLY A 50 11.28 8.93 2.37
CA GLY A 50 11.26 9.27 3.80
C GLY A 50 11.32 8.07 4.75
N TYR A 51 11.27 6.85 4.22
CA TYR A 51 11.41 5.59 4.97
C TYR A 51 12.80 4.98 4.75
N HIS A 52 13.29 4.22 5.72
CA HIS A 52 14.57 3.46 5.62
C HIS A 52 15.76 4.29 5.10
N GLY A 53 15.88 5.52 5.58
CA GLY A 53 16.98 6.42 5.17
C GLY A 53 16.80 7.04 3.79
N ASN A 54 15.71 6.74 3.08
CA ASN A 54 15.36 7.50 1.89
C ASN A 54 15.07 8.96 2.26
N PRO A 55 15.60 9.93 1.51
CA PRO A 55 15.21 11.31 1.72
C PRO A 55 13.71 11.51 1.38
N PRO A 56 13.08 12.55 1.97
CA PRO A 56 11.69 12.87 1.66
C PRO A 56 11.52 13.24 0.18
N PRO A 57 10.30 13.11 -0.39
CA PRO A 57 10.06 13.42 -1.78
C PRO A 57 10.34 14.89 -2.07
N TYR A 58 10.85 15.18 -3.26
CA TYR A 58 11.12 16.56 -3.69
C TYR A 58 9.81 17.37 -3.76
N GLY A 59 9.81 18.55 -3.18
CA GLY A 59 8.61 19.40 -3.11
C GLY A 59 7.67 19.11 -1.94
N GLY A 60 8.05 18.18 -1.04
CA GLY A 60 7.28 17.82 0.15
C GLY A 60 6.36 16.61 -0.06
N TYR A 61 5.73 16.17 1.03
CA TYR A 61 4.84 15.01 1.00
C TYR A 61 3.48 15.35 0.39
N SER A 62 3.16 14.68 -0.73
CA SER A 62 1.83 14.67 -1.35
C SER A 62 1.67 13.38 -2.15
N LEU A 63 0.45 12.91 -2.39
CA LEU A 63 0.19 11.76 -3.26
C LEU A 63 0.81 11.97 -4.65
N ALA A 64 0.70 13.20 -5.17
CA ALA A 64 1.31 13.58 -6.44
C ALA A 64 2.82 13.43 -6.48
N ALA A 65 3.52 13.84 -5.41
CA ALA A 65 4.97 13.69 -5.31
C ALA A 65 5.38 12.23 -5.20
N LEU A 66 4.65 11.43 -4.42
CA LEU A 66 4.89 9.99 -4.28
C LEU A 66 4.63 9.26 -5.61
N ALA A 67 3.53 9.55 -6.30
CA ALA A 67 3.22 8.97 -7.61
C ALA A 67 4.28 9.34 -8.67
N THR A 68 4.77 10.58 -8.64
CA THR A 68 5.87 11.01 -9.51
C THR A 68 7.17 10.26 -9.21
N THR A 69 7.47 10.02 -7.93
CA THR A 69 8.66 9.24 -7.55
C THR A 69 8.56 7.79 -8.00
N ALA A 70 7.37 7.18 -7.91
CA ALA A 70 7.12 5.82 -8.42
C ALA A 70 7.29 5.75 -9.96
N ASP A 71 6.81 6.76 -10.70
CA ASP A 71 7.04 6.86 -12.14
C ASP A 71 8.53 7.01 -12.49
N GLN A 72 9.26 7.86 -11.76
CA GLN A 72 10.70 8.05 -11.94
C GLN A 72 11.50 6.77 -11.64
N LEU A 73 11.07 5.95 -10.68
CA LEU A 73 11.65 4.63 -10.43
C LEU A 73 11.50 3.72 -11.65
N LEU A 74 10.30 3.64 -12.24
CA LEU A 74 10.08 2.86 -13.46
C LEU A 74 10.90 3.40 -14.64
N GLU A 75 11.01 4.72 -14.78
CA GLU A 75 11.80 5.34 -15.84
C GLU A 75 13.30 5.00 -15.71
N MET A 76 13.85 5.09 -14.50
CA MET A 76 15.24 4.71 -14.22
C MET A 76 15.51 3.24 -14.55
N LEU A 77 14.56 2.36 -14.22
CA LEU A 77 14.65 0.93 -14.53
C LEU A 77 14.36 0.62 -16.01
N LYS A 78 14.07 1.64 -16.83
CA LYS A 78 13.69 1.52 -18.25
C LYS A 78 12.46 0.63 -18.45
N ILE A 79 11.50 0.71 -17.55
CA ILE A 79 10.24 -0.01 -17.57
C ILE A 79 9.17 0.93 -18.12
N PRO A 80 8.65 0.69 -19.33
CA PRO A 80 7.70 1.60 -19.98
C PRO A 80 6.32 1.58 -19.30
N HIS A 81 5.93 0.46 -18.71
CA HIS A 81 4.65 0.26 -18.03
C HIS A 81 4.74 -0.91 -17.04
N ALA A 82 3.92 -0.88 -16.01
CA ALA A 82 3.83 -1.91 -14.98
C ALA A 82 2.38 -2.17 -14.55
N HIS A 83 2.13 -3.36 -14.00
CA HIS A 83 1.01 -3.60 -13.12
C HIS A 83 1.37 -2.99 -11.77
N VAL A 84 0.45 -2.29 -11.11
CA VAL A 84 0.74 -1.61 -9.85
C VAL A 84 -0.11 -2.20 -8.74
N VAL A 85 0.55 -2.70 -7.71
CA VAL A 85 -0.06 -3.22 -6.48
C VAL A 85 0.20 -2.22 -5.37
N GLY A 86 -0.83 -1.77 -4.70
CA GLY A 86 -0.68 -0.83 -3.57
C GLY A 86 -1.45 -1.33 -2.34
N HIS A 87 -0.86 -1.13 -1.17
CA HIS A 87 -1.49 -1.41 0.12
C HIS A 87 -1.66 -0.12 0.91
N GLY A 88 -2.82 0.12 1.50
CA GLY A 88 -3.09 1.29 2.34
C GLY A 88 -2.80 2.61 1.63
N LEU A 89 -1.83 3.38 2.14
CA LEU A 89 -1.33 4.59 1.47
C LEU A 89 -0.75 4.28 0.08
N GLY A 90 -0.06 3.14 -0.08
CA GLY A 90 0.44 2.70 -1.39
C GLY A 90 -0.67 2.48 -2.41
N ALA A 91 -1.87 2.08 -2.00
CA ALA A 91 -3.04 2.00 -2.88
C ALA A 91 -3.51 3.38 -3.34
N MET A 92 -3.45 4.39 -2.46
CA MET A 92 -3.75 5.78 -2.84
C MET A 92 -2.71 6.32 -3.83
N VAL A 93 -1.43 6.01 -3.61
CA VAL A 93 -0.34 6.37 -4.55
C VAL A 93 -0.53 5.67 -5.90
N ALA A 94 -0.90 4.39 -5.91
CA ALA A 94 -1.18 3.63 -7.14
C ALA A 94 -2.34 4.25 -7.94
N ALA A 95 -3.42 4.64 -7.26
CA ALA A 95 -4.56 5.33 -7.88
C ALA A 95 -4.17 6.70 -8.46
N GLU A 96 -3.39 7.49 -7.72
CA GLU A 96 -2.86 8.78 -8.19
C GLU A 96 -1.91 8.61 -9.38
N MET A 97 -1.07 7.55 -9.36
CA MET A 97 -0.19 7.20 -10.47
C MET A 97 -0.98 6.84 -11.73
N ALA A 98 -2.06 6.07 -11.61
CA ALA A 98 -2.92 5.72 -12.74
C ALA A 98 -3.59 6.94 -13.38
N GLN A 99 -3.92 7.96 -12.60
CA GLN A 99 -4.50 9.21 -13.09
C GLN A 99 -3.48 10.11 -13.78
N ARG A 100 -2.30 10.26 -13.19
CA ARG A 100 -1.26 11.16 -13.71
C ARG A 100 -0.48 10.56 -14.88
N HIS A 101 -0.27 9.26 -14.81
CA HIS A 101 0.57 8.51 -15.74
C HIS A 101 -0.19 7.27 -16.30
N PRO A 102 -1.38 7.46 -16.95
CA PRO A 102 -2.24 6.35 -17.34
C PRO A 102 -1.55 5.36 -18.29
N MET A 103 -0.59 5.81 -19.08
CA MET A 103 0.18 4.95 -19.98
C MET A 103 1.23 4.09 -19.25
N ARG A 104 1.56 4.43 -18.00
CA ARG A 104 2.50 3.68 -17.17
C ARG A 104 1.81 2.53 -16.41
N VAL A 105 0.51 2.62 -16.17
CA VAL A 105 -0.24 1.68 -15.33
C VAL A 105 -1.11 0.78 -16.20
N ARG A 106 -0.78 -0.51 -16.27
CA ARG A 106 -1.56 -1.51 -17.01
C ARG A 106 -2.79 -1.99 -16.27
N SER A 107 -2.65 -2.21 -14.98
CA SER A 107 -3.74 -2.57 -14.08
C SER A 107 -3.40 -2.16 -12.64
N LEU A 108 -4.43 -2.11 -11.79
CA LEU A 108 -4.32 -1.80 -10.39
C LEU A 108 -4.71 -3.01 -9.53
N THR A 109 -3.94 -3.29 -8.47
CA THR A 109 -4.39 -4.12 -7.36
C THR A 109 -4.32 -3.29 -6.09
N LEU A 110 -5.46 -3.07 -5.43
CA LEU A 110 -5.58 -2.21 -4.26
C LEU A 110 -5.92 -3.09 -3.04
N LEU A 111 -4.98 -3.15 -2.10
CA LEU A 111 -5.09 -3.95 -0.87
C LEU A 111 -5.43 -3.02 0.29
N ALA A 112 -6.54 -3.26 0.97
CA ALA A 112 -6.94 -2.56 2.19
C ALA A 112 -6.69 -1.04 2.12
N GLY A 113 -6.96 -0.40 0.99
CA GLY A 113 -6.62 1.00 0.78
C GLY A 113 -7.18 1.56 -0.52
N GLY A 114 -7.19 2.89 -0.57
CA GLY A 114 -7.68 3.63 -1.73
C GLY A 114 -8.46 4.88 -1.31
N PRO A 115 -8.87 5.73 -2.24
CA PRO A 115 -9.53 7.00 -1.95
C PRO A 115 -11.05 6.86 -1.64
N ALA A 116 -11.48 5.79 -0.97
CA ALA A 116 -12.88 5.41 -0.81
C ALA A 116 -13.53 5.83 0.50
N LEU A 117 -12.74 6.23 1.50
CA LEU A 117 -13.29 6.63 2.80
C LEU A 117 -13.94 8.00 2.71
N GLY A 118 -15.09 8.18 3.38
CA GLY A 118 -15.66 9.48 3.62
C GLY A 118 -14.72 10.37 4.45
N GLU A 119 -14.85 11.70 4.30
CA GLU A 119 -13.99 12.66 5.01
C GLU A 119 -14.00 12.46 6.53
N SER A 120 -15.18 12.22 7.12
CA SER A 120 -15.33 12.02 8.56
C SER A 120 -14.69 10.71 9.06
N GLU A 121 -14.84 9.62 8.32
CA GLU A 121 -14.29 8.31 8.67
C GLU A 121 -12.76 8.34 8.62
N CYS A 122 -12.22 8.94 7.59
CA CYS A 122 -10.78 9.09 7.43
C CYS A 122 -10.18 10.01 8.51
N THR A 123 -10.82 11.12 8.82
CA THR A 123 -10.38 12.02 9.88
C THR A 123 -10.35 11.29 11.22
N HIS A 124 -11.39 10.56 11.57
CA HIS A 124 -11.45 9.78 12.81
C HIS A 124 -10.31 8.74 12.91
N TRP A 125 -10.07 8.03 11.82
CA TRP A 125 -9.00 7.04 11.75
C TRP A 125 -7.59 7.67 11.89
N ILE A 126 -7.34 8.82 11.25
CA ILE A 126 -6.08 9.54 11.35
C ILE A 126 -5.86 10.05 12.78
N GLU A 127 -6.88 10.66 13.37
CA GLU A 127 -6.84 11.16 14.74
C GLU A 127 -6.55 10.04 15.76
N ALA A 128 -7.19 8.87 15.59
CA ALA A 128 -6.93 7.72 16.45
C ALA A 128 -5.46 7.27 16.37
N ARG A 129 -4.87 7.24 15.18
CA ARG A 129 -3.45 6.91 14.99
C ARG A 129 -2.52 7.98 15.55
N GLN A 130 -2.85 9.26 15.38
CA GLN A 130 -2.08 10.37 15.97
C GLN A 130 -2.07 10.29 17.50
N GLN A 131 -3.21 9.98 18.11
CA GLN A 131 -3.34 9.79 19.56
C GLN A 131 -2.52 8.57 20.02
N LEU A 132 -2.63 7.44 19.34
CA LEU A 132 -1.88 6.23 19.66
C LEU A 132 -0.37 6.47 19.60
N LEU A 133 0.11 7.14 18.55
CA LEU A 133 1.51 7.53 18.43
C LEU A 133 1.93 8.46 19.56
N ALA A 134 1.15 9.51 19.86
CA ALA A 134 1.46 10.46 20.90
C ALA A 134 1.56 9.79 22.29
N GLN A 135 0.68 8.83 22.59
CA GLN A 135 0.74 8.04 23.82
C GLN A 135 2.00 7.18 23.86
N SER A 136 2.32 6.50 22.76
CA SER A 136 3.51 5.63 22.65
C SER A 136 4.81 6.41 22.82
N LEU A 137 4.88 7.63 22.30
CA LEU A 137 6.04 8.53 22.48
C LEU A 137 6.29 8.92 23.95
N GLN A 138 5.29 8.83 24.82
CA GLN A 138 5.41 9.10 26.25
C GLN A 138 5.79 7.88 27.09
N GLN A 139 5.66 6.66 26.54
CA GLN A 139 5.85 5.40 27.28
C GLN A 139 7.31 4.95 27.36
N ALA A 140 8.21 5.50 26.56
CA ALA A 140 9.60 5.08 26.51
C ALA A 140 10.56 6.24 26.24
N SER A 141 11.83 6.06 26.61
CA SER A 141 12.87 7.10 26.49
C SER A 141 13.63 7.09 25.15
N THR A 142 13.49 6.02 24.35
CA THR A 142 14.15 5.91 23.03
C THR A 142 13.13 5.81 21.92
N GLU A 143 13.40 6.38 20.75
CA GLU A 143 12.52 6.31 19.58
C GLU A 143 12.18 4.86 19.21
N HIS A 144 13.16 3.95 19.23
CA HIS A 144 12.92 2.55 18.95
C HIS A 144 11.91 1.92 19.91
N ALA A 145 12.05 2.11 21.23
CA ALA A 145 11.11 1.57 22.21
C ALA A 145 9.72 2.22 22.11
N GLN A 146 9.66 3.50 21.75
CA GLN A 146 8.41 4.21 21.48
C GLN A 146 7.68 3.60 20.29
N MET A 147 8.39 3.37 19.19
CA MET A 147 7.82 2.76 17.98
C MET A 147 7.49 1.27 18.20
N GLN A 148 8.23 0.56 19.04
CA GLN A 148 7.88 -0.80 19.43
C GLN A 148 6.54 -0.83 20.20
N HIS A 149 6.34 0.06 21.15
CA HIS A 149 5.07 0.17 21.87
C HIS A 149 3.92 0.53 20.93
N PHE A 150 4.15 1.47 20.02
CA PHE A 150 3.18 1.83 18.99
C PHE A 150 2.82 0.63 18.10
N ALA A 151 3.82 -0.14 17.64
CA ALA A 151 3.63 -1.33 16.82
C ALA A 151 2.76 -2.40 17.50
N GLU A 152 3.03 -2.68 18.78
CA GLU A 152 2.25 -3.66 19.56
C GLU A 152 0.77 -3.28 19.63
N GLN A 153 0.48 -2.01 19.94
CA GLN A 153 -0.88 -1.53 20.03
C GLN A 153 -1.58 -1.48 18.66
N LEU A 154 -0.87 -1.04 17.62
CA LEU A 154 -1.44 -0.95 16.28
C LEU A 154 -1.79 -2.34 15.73
N VAL A 155 -0.88 -3.31 15.87
CA VAL A 155 -1.12 -4.69 15.45
C VAL A 155 -2.28 -5.31 16.21
N GLN A 156 -2.36 -5.11 17.52
CA GLN A 156 -3.48 -5.61 18.33
C GLN A 156 -4.83 -5.04 17.88
N LEU A 157 -4.84 -3.80 17.40
CA LEU A 157 -6.07 -3.11 16.98
C LEU A 157 -6.52 -3.51 15.57
N GLN A 158 -5.60 -3.85 14.67
CA GLN A 158 -5.88 -3.93 13.23
C GLN A 158 -5.71 -5.32 12.63
N ALA A 159 -5.05 -6.26 13.32
CA ALA A 159 -4.90 -7.62 12.84
C ALA A 159 -6.24 -8.39 12.90
N GLY A 160 -6.47 -9.23 11.91
CA GLY A 160 -7.60 -10.15 11.92
C GLY A 160 -7.34 -11.38 12.79
N GLU A 161 -8.40 -12.11 13.10
CA GLU A 161 -8.33 -13.31 13.97
C GLU A 161 -7.58 -14.48 13.34
N LEU A 162 -7.45 -14.51 12.01
CA LEU A 162 -6.73 -15.56 11.26
C LEU A 162 -5.35 -15.09 10.79
N ALA A 163 -4.88 -13.94 11.27
CA ALA A 163 -3.61 -13.38 10.85
C ALA A 163 -2.42 -14.30 11.20
N LEU A 164 -1.54 -14.52 10.24
CA LEU A 164 -0.32 -15.31 10.43
C LEU A 164 0.66 -14.57 11.37
N PRO A 165 1.15 -15.23 12.44
CA PRO A 165 2.07 -14.61 13.39
C PRO A 165 3.35 -14.06 12.74
N GLU A 166 3.87 -14.74 11.72
CA GLU A 166 5.05 -14.34 10.96
C GLU A 166 4.81 -13.03 10.20
N GLY A 167 3.65 -12.88 9.59
CA GLY A 167 3.24 -11.66 8.91
C GLY A 167 3.14 -10.47 9.87
N LEU A 168 2.53 -10.68 11.04
CA LEU A 168 2.44 -9.66 12.08
C LEU A 168 3.80 -9.28 12.68
N GLN A 169 4.77 -10.21 12.71
CA GLN A 169 6.15 -9.90 13.11
C GLN A 169 6.83 -8.96 12.11
N LEU A 170 6.60 -9.16 10.80
CA LEU A 170 7.11 -8.25 9.77
C LEU A 170 6.53 -6.86 9.92
N VAL A 171 5.20 -6.74 10.19
CA VAL A 171 4.57 -5.44 10.47
C VAL A 171 5.21 -4.75 11.67
N ARG A 172 5.35 -5.47 12.82
CA ARG A 172 5.99 -4.91 14.02
C ARG A 172 7.42 -4.45 13.73
N HIS A 173 8.19 -5.28 13.02
CA HIS A 173 9.55 -4.94 12.65
C HIS A 173 9.59 -3.66 11.81
N ALA A 174 8.81 -3.59 10.74
CA ALA A 174 8.77 -2.44 9.85
C ALA A 174 8.45 -1.14 10.61
N ILE A 175 7.43 -1.15 11.48
CA ILE A 175 7.06 0.02 12.28
C ILE A 175 8.23 0.49 13.15
N THR A 176 9.01 -0.42 13.75
CA THR A 176 10.16 -0.04 14.60
C THR A 176 11.30 0.62 13.83
N GLN A 177 11.34 0.47 12.51
CA GLN A 177 12.34 1.11 11.64
C GLN A 177 11.88 2.50 11.15
N ILE A 178 10.62 2.87 11.35
CA ILE A 178 10.08 4.16 10.91
C ILE A 178 10.37 5.21 11.98
N GLN A 179 10.93 6.34 11.56
CA GLN A 179 11.09 7.48 12.46
C GLN A 179 9.72 8.08 12.81
N PRO A 180 9.44 8.40 14.10
CA PRO A 180 8.15 8.99 14.51
C PRO A 180 7.74 10.21 13.70
N LEU A 181 8.72 11.06 13.35
CA LEU A 181 8.47 12.25 12.53
C LEU A 181 8.05 11.90 11.09
N ALA A 182 8.64 10.86 10.49
CA ALA A 182 8.27 10.40 9.16
C ALA A 182 6.84 9.86 9.15
N TYR A 183 6.49 9.03 10.14
CA TYR A 183 5.14 8.52 10.31
C TYR A 183 4.10 9.64 10.47
N ARG A 184 4.38 10.63 11.35
CA ARG A 184 3.50 11.79 11.53
C ARG A 184 3.27 12.55 10.23
N ARG A 185 4.31 12.77 9.42
CA ARG A 185 4.19 13.43 8.10
C ARG A 185 3.28 12.65 7.14
N MET A 186 3.26 11.31 7.23
CA MET A 186 2.33 10.50 6.43
C MET A 186 0.90 10.67 6.90
N LEU A 187 0.65 10.74 8.19
CA LEU A 187 -0.69 11.03 8.73
C LEU A 187 -1.16 12.44 8.33
N ASP A 188 -0.27 13.43 8.38
CA ASP A 188 -0.57 14.81 7.93
C ASP A 188 -0.88 14.85 6.43
N LEU A 189 -0.16 14.06 5.62
CA LEU A 189 -0.45 13.91 4.20
C LEU A 189 -1.86 13.34 3.99
N LEU A 190 -2.21 12.28 4.70
CA LEU A 190 -3.52 11.65 4.61
C LEU A 190 -4.64 12.61 5.02
N GLN A 191 -4.45 13.38 6.09
CA GLN A 191 -5.43 14.38 6.58
C GLN A 191 -5.67 15.52 5.58
N GLY A 192 -4.65 15.91 4.82
CA GLY A 192 -4.72 17.01 3.84
C GLY A 192 -5.30 16.62 2.48
N GLN A 193 -5.67 15.35 2.26
CA GLN A 193 -6.17 14.93 0.94
C GLN A 193 -7.66 15.25 0.78
N PRO A 194 -8.07 15.85 -0.35
CA PRO A 194 -9.47 15.89 -0.68
C PRO A 194 -9.93 14.48 -1.05
N TYR A 195 -10.75 13.88 -0.20
CA TYR A 195 -11.39 12.58 -0.44
C TYR A 195 -12.48 12.71 -1.52
N THR A 196 -12.11 13.14 -2.72
CA THR A 196 -13.04 13.27 -3.82
C THR A 196 -13.15 11.93 -4.53
N THR A 197 -14.24 11.24 -4.30
CA THR A 197 -14.64 9.97 -4.94
C THR A 197 -14.68 10.04 -6.47
N THR A 198 -14.65 11.22 -7.08
CA THR A 198 -14.92 11.42 -8.51
C THR A 198 -13.74 11.16 -9.43
N ARG A 199 -12.49 11.27 -8.95
CA ARG A 199 -11.32 11.15 -9.83
C ARG A 199 -10.99 9.71 -10.21
N TRP A 200 -10.99 8.79 -9.23
CA TRP A 200 -10.62 7.39 -9.47
C TRP A 200 -11.73 6.60 -10.19
N GLN A 201 -13.00 7.05 -10.13
CA GLN A 201 -14.10 6.51 -10.93
C GLN A 201 -13.85 6.66 -12.44
N GLN A 202 -13.00 7.59 -12.83
CA GLN A 202 -12.61 7.82 -14.23
C GLN A 202 -11.42 6.93 -14.67
N SER A 203 -10.86 6.11 -13.76
CA SER A 203 -9.79 5.19 -14.11
C SER A 203 -10.31 4.13 -15.08
N LEU A 204 -9.65 4.02 -16.22
CA LEU A 204 -9.96 3.00 -17.24
C LEU A 204 -9.15 1.71 -17.03
N GLN A 205 -8.20 1.72 -16.11
CA GLN A 205 -7.39 0.56 -15.82
C GLN A 205 -8.22 -0.54 -15.16
N PRO A 206 -8.10 -1.79 -15.60
CA PRO A 206 -8.67 -2.91 -14.88
C PRO A 206 -8.16 -2.94 -13.42
N ALA A 207 -9.03 -3.19 -12.47
CA ALA A 207 -8.66 -3.16 -11.06
C ALA A 207 -9.15 -4.39 -10.27
N LEU A 208 -8.29 -4.88 -9.39
CA LEU A 208 -8.60 -5.87 -8.37
C LEU A 208 -8.50 -5.20 -7.00
N LEU A 209 -9.55 -5.26 -6.21
CA LEU A 209 -9.59 -4.75 -4.86
C LEU A 209 -9.67 -5.92 -3.88
N ILE A 210 -8.85 -5.90 -2.84
CA ILE A 210 -8.83 -6.95 -1.80
C ILE A 210 -8.88 -6.26 -0.43
N SER A 211 -9.85 -6.64 0.40
CA SER A 211 -9.96 -6.17 1.79
C SER A 211 -9.96 -7.33 2.77
N GLY A 212 -9.53 -7.08 4.00
CA GLY A 212 -9.82 -7.95 5.12
C GLY A 212 -11.27 -7.73 5.60
N ALA A 213 -11.98 -8.81 5.93
CA ALA A 213 -13.35 -8.72 6.44
C ALA A 213 -13.42 -8.08 7.85
N GLN A 214 -12.30 -8.06 8.57
CA GLN A 214 -12.15 -7.46 9.89
C GLN A 214 -11.35 -6.15 9.88
N ASP A 215 -11.06 -5.61 8.69
CA ASP A 215 -10.35 -4.33 8.57
C ASP A 215 -11.24 -3.18 9.04
N ILE A 216 -10.82 -2.53 10.13
CA ILE A 216 -11.49 -1.35 10.70
C ILE A 216 -11.03 -0.03 10.06
N CYS A 217 -9.89 -0.05 9.34
CA CYS A 217 -9.30 1.13 8.71
C CYS A 217 -9.87 1.36 7.32
N MET A 218 -10.03 0.28 6.56
CA MET A 218 -10.63 0.29 5.24
C MET A 218 -11.70 -0.81 5.17
N PRO A 219 -12.91 -0.56 5.69
CA PRO A 219 -13.97 -1.57 5.76
C PRO A 219 -14.32 -2.15 4.39
N PRO A 220 -14.68 -3.44 4.30
CA PRO A 220 -15.05 -4.08 3.04
C PRO A 220 -16.14 -3.33 2.26
N ALA A 221 -17.10 -2.72 2.96
CA ALA A 221 -18.16 -1.93 2.34
C ALA A 221 -17.61 -0.72 1.56
N ALA A 222 -16.57 -0.05 2.08
CA ALA A 222 -15.92 1.07 1.39
C ALA A 222 -15.16 0.58 0.14
N MET A 223 -14.46 -0.56 0.24
CA MET A 223 -13.77 -1.18 -0.90
C MET A 223 -14.76 -1.66 -1.98
N GLN A 224 -15.90 -2.23 -1.57
CA GLN A 224 -16.97 -2.61 -2.50
C GLN A 224 -17.55 -1.39 -3.22
N ALA A 225 -17.90 -0.34 -2.50
CA ALA A 225 -18.41 0.91 -3.08
C ALA A 225 -17.40 1.54 -4.07
N MET A 226 -16.11 1.41 -3.78
CA MET A 226 -15.06 1.82 -4.69
C MET A 226 -15.04 0.97 -5.97
N ALA A 227 -15.13 -0.34 -5.85
CA ALA A 227 -15.18 -1.24 -7.01
C ALA A 227 -16.43 -0.98 -7.87
N ASP A 228 -17.58 -0.78 -7.26
CA ASP A 228 -18.85 -0.50 -7.95
C ASP A 228 -18.79 0.82 -8.77
N GLY A 229 -17.96 1.77 -8.34
CA GLY A 229 -17.74 3.02 -9.05
C GLY A 229 -16.74 2.94 -10.20
N MET A 230 -16.00 1.85 -10.36
CA MET A 230 -15.00 1.68 -11.41
C MET A 230 -15.52 0.80 -12.55
N ALA A 231 -15.20 1.18 -13.80
CA ALA A 231 -15.74 0.49 -14.98
C ALA A 231 -15.30 -0.97 -15.13
N GLN A 232 -14.11 -1.32 -14.63
CA GLN A 232 -13.49 -2.65 -14.79
C GLN A 232 -12.84 -3.09 -13.48
N ALA A 233 -13.61 -3.08 -12.38
CA ALA A 233 -13.09 -3.51 -11.08
C ALA A 233 -13.85 -4.73 -10.55
N ARG A 234 -13.17 -5.50 -9.70
CA ARG A 234 -13.73 -6.55 -8.88
C ARG A 234 -13.19 -6.46 -7.46
N HIS A 235 -13.99 -6.80 -6.48
CA HIS A 235 -13.64 -6.77 -5.07
C HIS A 235 -13.75 -8.16 -4.45
N HIS A 236 -12.79 -8.49 -3.60
CA HIS A 236 -12.78 -9.69 -2.76
C HIS A 236 -12.53 -9.30 -1.31
N SER A 237 -13.38 -9.78 -0.41
CA SER A 237 -13.21 -9.64 1.03
C SER A 237 -12.77 -10.97 1.64
N LEU A 238 -11.66 -10.96 2.38
CA LEU A 238 -11.04 -12.16 2.96
C LEU A 238 -11.53 -12.35 4.41
N PRO A 239 -12.20 -13.46 4.72
CA PRO A 239 -12.71 -13.74 6.07
C PRO A 239 -11.57 -13.86 7.09
N GLY A 240 -11.78 -13.30 8.30
CA GLY A 240 -10.81 -13.39 9.41
C GLY A 240 -9.52 -12.60 9.22
N VAL A 241 -9.42 -11.77 8.18
CA VAL A 241 -8.27 -10.96 7.81
C VAL A 241 -8.54 -9.50 8.20
N GLY A 242 -7.53 -8.82 8.72
CA GLY A 242 -7.56 -7.41 9.09
C GLY A 242 -6.93 -6.52 8.03
N HIS A 243 -6.07 -5.58 8.48
CA HIS A 243 -5.58 -4.49 7.63
C HIS A 243 -4.40 -4.87 6.70
N TRP A 244 -3.69 -5.97 6.96
CA TRP A 244 -2.51 -6.39 6.17
C TRP A 244 -2.76 -7.70 5.40
N PRO A 245 -3.71 -7.73 4.45
CA PRO A 245 -4.13 -8.97 3.80
C PRO A 245 -2.98 -9.75 3.17
N GLN A 246 -1.98 -9.09 2.60
CA GLN A 246 -0.81 -9.71 1.96
C GLN A 246 0.15 -10.39 2.96
N LEU A 247 0.03 -10.08 4.25
CA LEU A 247 0.83 -10.66 5.34
C LEU A 247 -0.01 -11.56 6.25
N GLU A 248 -1.29 -11.27 6.41
CA GLU A 248 -2.21 -12.04 7.24
C GLU A 248 -2.70 -13.32 6.54
N SER A 249 -2.89 -13.25 5.23
CA SER A 249 -3.35 -14.37 4.40
C SER A 249 -2.67 -14.33 3.03
N PRO A 250 -1.33 -14.52 2.97
CA PRO A 250 -0.55 -14.39 1.74
C PRO A 250 -1.07 -15.29 0.62
N ASP A 251 -1.33 -16.58 0.88
CA ASP A 251 -1.80 -17.54 -0.13
C ASP A 251 -3.07 -17.08 -0.84
N ALA A 252 -4.03 -16.51 -0.09
CA ALA A 252 -5.28 -16.03 -0.68
C ALA A 252 -5.06 -14.79 -1.55
N VAL A 253 -4.23 -13.84 -1.09
CA VAL A 253 -3.86 -12.65 -1.88
C VAL A 253 -3.09 -13.04 -3.13
N GLU A 254 -2.15 -13.96 -3.02
CA GLU A 254 -1.31 -14.46 -4.09
C GLU A 254 -2.10 -15.16 -5.19
N SER A 255 -3.06 -16.02 -4.80
CA SER A 255 -3.95 -16.67 -5.76
C SER A 255 -4.77 -15.63 -6.54
N LEU A 256 -5.41 -14.69 -5.86
CA LEU A 256 -6.20 -13.63 -6.50
C LEU A 256 -5.36 -12.74 -7.41
N LEU A 257 -4.15 -12.41 -6.97
CA LEU A 257 -3.22 -11.56 -7.71
C LEU A 257 -2.74 -12.24 -8.99
N LEU A 258 -2.31 -13.51 -8.91
CA LEU A 258 -1.84 -14.26 -10.07
C LEU A 258 -2.94 -14.49 -11.10
N ASP A 259 -4.14 -14.84 -10.66
CA ASP A 259 -5.31 -15.01 -11.55
C ASP A 259 -5.59 -13.70 -12.30
N PHE A 260 -5.63 -12.59 -11.58
CA PHE A 260 -5.87 -11.28 -12.17
C PHE A 260 -4.77 -10.88 -13.16
N LEU A 261 -3.50 -11.02 -12.83
CA LEU A 261 -2.37 -10.68 -13.69
C LEU A 261 -2.33 -11.55 -14.95
N SER A 262 -2.62 -12.85 -14.82
CA SER A 262 -2.65 -13.81 -15.95
C SER A 262 -3.75 -13.46 -16.94
N GLU A 263 -4.94 -13.11 -16.48
CA GLU A 263 -6.03 -12.61 -17.34
C GLU A 263 -5.61 -11.35 -18.14
N ARG A 264 -4.88 -10.44 -17.50
CA ARG A 264 -4.41 -9.20 -18.17
C ARG A 264 -3.33 -9.47 -19.19
N GLN A 265 -2.48 -10.46 -18.97
CA GLN A 265 -1.46 -10.86 -19.94
C GLN A 265 -2.08 -11.50 -21.17
N MET A 266 -3.08 -12.37 -21.00
CA MET A 266 -3.79 -13.00 -22.12
C MET A 266 -4.57 -12.00 -22.99
N ALA A 267 -5.11 -10.94 -22.40
CA ALA A 267 -5.86 -9.90 -23.11
C ALA A 267 -4.98 -9.01 -24.02
N LEU A 268 -3.65 -9.13 -23.97
CA LEU A 268 -2.69 -8.38 -24.76
C LEU A 268 -2.19 -9.14 -26.00
N HIS A 269 -2.56 -10.41 -26.14
CA HIS A 269 -2.27 -11.28 -27.28
C HIS A 269 -3.52 -11.57 -28.08
#